data_2bd94ed9745538888b31449f0c4f8dee
#
_entry.id   2bd94ed9745538888b31449f0c4f8dee
#
_cell.length_a   1.000
_cell.length_b   1.000
_cell.length_c   1.000
_cell.angle_alpha   90.00
_cell.angle_beta   90.00
_cell.angle_gamma   90.00
#
_symmetry.space_group_name_H-M   'P 1'
#
loop_
_entity.id
_entity.type
_entity.pdbx_description
1 polymer ?
#
loop_
_entity_poly.entity_id
_entity_poly.type
_entity_poly.pdbx_seq_one_letter_code
_entity_poly.pdbx_strand_id
1 'polypeptide(L)'
;EFNDTVGLEQKIVVESVSKGSVSELEDAVRDSTDGKTGSDPLPDFCSAYADAAYDLWKKDKISDFRPYLTDEEYDSYISGYLEEGNFGTNAAMMIFPVAKSTEVLTLNSTAWEPFARETGASLEELSTWEGLAQTAKAYYEWTDAKTETPNDGQAFFGRDSFANYILIGSHQLGHTIYSGENGSISVDVDPDTMRRLWDNFYVPYISGYYLEEGRFRSDDLKTGKLIAYVGSSSGAVYAPDQVTYDDGSTETIRCDILPLPGFAGASSCAVQQGAGAVMFRTDEKKEKAVVTFLKWLTREENNIPFCTASGYLPVTKTASDVERCISCMKEHNLELDPNVETMLKTAIPQIKEYELYTTSPFSSAQDARKVIDSTLPERAMADRQKVLELISSGVSLEAAVSECNTEEAFEELCLINPR
;
A
#
# COMPACT_ATOMS: atom_id res chain seq x y z
N GLU A 1 -4.03 26.99 11.85
CA GLU A 1 -2.66 27.45 12.14
C GLU A 1 -2.08 28.23 10.95
N PHE A 2 -1.98 27.65 9.71
CA PHE A 2 -1.48 28.40 8.54
C PHE A 2 -2.18 29.76 8.36
N ASN A 3 -3.51 29.77 8.38
CA ASN A 3 -4.31 30.98 8.17
C ASN A 3 -4.06 32.06 9.24
N ASP A 4 -3.65 31.68 10.45
CA ASP A 4 -3.41 32.60 11.57
C ASP A 4 -1.94 33.05 11.67
N THR A 5 -1.05 32.45 10.87
CA THR A 5 0.39 32.72 10.88
C THR A 5 0.85 33.18 9.49
N VAL A 6 1.52 32.32 8.73
CA VAL A 6 2.06 32.61 7.40
C VAL A 6 0.98 33.10 6.44
N GLY A 7 -0.21 32.50 6.51
CA GLY A 7 -1.35 32.91 5.68
C GLY A 7 -1.77 34.35 5.95
N LEU A 8 -1.86 34.74 7.23
CA LEU A 8 -2.20 36.12 7.62
C LEU A 8 -1.13 37.12 7.12
N GLU A 9 0.15 36.81 7.30
CA GLU A 9 1.26 37.66 6.87
C GLU A 9 1.27 37.88 5.34
N GLN A 10 1.01 36.80 4.58
CA GLN A 10 1.05 36.77 3.13
C GLN A 10 -0.32 37.04 2.48
N LYS A 11 -1.35 37.26 3.27
CA LYS A 11 -2.74 37.46 2.80
C LYS A 11 -3.26 36.28 1.98
N ILE A 12 -2.97 35.07 2.44
CA ILE A 12 -3.43 33.81 1.87
C ILE A 12 -4.38 33.17 2.87
N VAL A 13 -5.54 32.72 2.41
CA VAL A 13 -6.49 31.91 3.18
C VAL A 13 -6.66 30.57 2.49
N VAL A 14 -6.46 29.50 3.23
CA VAL A 14 -6.70 28.12 2.76
C VAL A 14 -7.99 27.60 3.39
N GLU A 15 -8.93 27.20 2.54
CA GLU A 15 -10.16 26.54 2.92
C GLU A 15 -10.11 25.07 2.49
N SER A 16 -10.33 24.16 3.43
CA SER A 16 -10.34 22.71 3.17
C SER A 16 -11.77 22.21 3.00
N VAL A 17 -12.02 21.50 1.91
CA VAL A 17 -13.32 20.89 1.62
C VAL A 17 -13.14 19.38 1.45
N SER A 18 -13.85 18.60 2.28
CA SER A 18 -13.89 17.15 2.12
C SER A 18 -14.96 16.75 1.11
N LYS A 19 -14.64 15.75 0.30
CA LYS A 19 -15.58 15.09 -0.63
C LYS A 19 -15.91 13.66 -0.21
N GLY A 20 -15.52 13.25 1.00
CA GLY A 20 -15.71 11.91 1.51
C GLY A 20 -14.54 10.99 1.16
N SER A 21 -14.72 10.10 0.21
CA SER A 21 -13.70 9.16 -0.25
C SER A 21 -12.83 9.74 -1.37
N VAL A 22 -11.71 9.06 -1.67
CA VAL A 22 -10.85 9.39 -2.82
C VAL A 22 -11.63 9.30 -4.13
N SER A 23 -12.45 8.27 -4.32
CA SER A 23 -13.26 8.09 -5.54
C SER A 23 -14.28 9.21 -5.70
N GLU A 24 -14.94 9.65 -4.61
CA GLU A 24 -15.89 10.77 -4.65
C GLU A 24 -15.19 12.10 -4.97
N LEU A 25 -13.95 12.29 -4.50
CA LEU A 25 -13.13 13.45 -4.85
C LEU A 25 -12.76 13.43 -6.34
N GLU A 26 -12.29 12.29 -6.85
CA GLU A 26 -11.93 12.13 -8.27
C GLU A 26 -13.14 12.32 -9.19
N ASP A 27 -14.31 11.80 -8.82
CA ASP A 27 -15.55 12.01 -9.56
C ASP A 27 -15.98 13.48 -9.57
N ALA A 28 -15.91 14.16 -8.42
CA ALA A 28 -16.22 15.60 -8.32
C ALA A 28 -15.28 16.46 -9.17
N VAL A 29 -13.98 16.14 -9.15
CA VAL A 29 -12.97 16.83 -9.98
C VAL A 29 -13.20 16.57 -11.46
N ARG A 30 -13.52 15.34 -11.85
CA ARG A 30 -13.85 14.98 -13.24
C ARG A 30 -15.09 15.73 -13.73
N ASP A 31 -16.18 15.70 -12.95
CA ASP A 31 -17.43 16.41 -13.27
C ASP A 31 -17.20 17.91 -13.45
N SER A 32 -16.38 18.54 -12.59
CA SER A 32 -16.01 19.96 -12.70
C SER A 32 -15.14 20.22 -13.94
N THR A 33 -14.17 19.35 -14.21
CA THR A 33 -13.24 19.46 -15.34
C THR A 33 -13.96 19.34 -16.68
N ASP A 34 -14.95 18.45 -16.75
CA ASP A 34 -15.75 18.21 -17.95
C ASP A 34 -16.92 19.20 -18.11
N GLY A 35 -17.09 20.14 -17.16
CA GLY A 35 -18.10 21.19 -17.20
C GLY A 35 -19.53 20.69 -17.03
N LYS A 36 -19.72 19.62 -16.28
CA LYS A 36 -21.03 19.03 -16.01
C LYS A 36 -21.94 20.00 -15.27
N THR A 37 -23.18 20.12 -15.71
CA THR A 37 -24.16 21.02 -15.09
C THR A 37 -24.37 20.67 -13.62
N GLY A 38 -24.16 21.65 -12.73
CA GLY A 38 -24.30 21.49 -11.28
C GLY A 38 -23.04 20.98 -10.57
N SER A 39 -21.93 20.79 -11.28
CA SER A 39 -20.63 20.51 -10.64
C SER A 39 -20.14 21.75 -9.87
N ASP A 40 -19.39 21.48 -8.80
CA ASP A 40 -18.67 22.54 -8.06
C ASP A 40 -17.58 23.17 -8.92
N PRO A 41 -17.17 24.43 -8.64
CA PRO A 41 -15.97 25.01 -9.23
C PRO A 41 -14.73 24.16 -8.93
N LEU A 42 -13.77 24.11 -9.87
CA LEU A 42 -12.46 23.51 -9.59
C LEU A 42 -11.79 24.21 -8.40
N PRO A 43 -11.23 23.46 -7.45
CA PRO A 43 -10.42 24.05 -6.38
C PRO A 43 -9.10 24.59 -6.94
N ASP A 44 -8.32 25.36 -6.16
CA ASP A 44 -6.99 25.76 -6.56
C ASP A 44 -6.00 24.58 -6.53
N PHE A 45 -6.22 23.60 -5.66
CA PHE A 45 -5.50 22.31 -5.62
C PHE A 45 -6.36 21.22 -4.96
N CYS A 46 -6.03 19.96 -5.22
CA CYS A 46 -6.65 18.81 -4.53
C CYS A 46 -5.67 17.65 -4.36
N SER A 47 -6.02 16.68 -3.53
CA SER A 47 -5.31 15.40 -3.48
C SER A 47 -5.65 14.55 -4.71
N ALA A 48 -4.66 13.88 -5.29
CA ALA A 48 -4.86 12.93 -6.38
C ALA A 48 -3.81 11.83 -6.37
N TYR A 49 -4.17 10.67 -6.89
CA TYR A 49 -3.21 9.62 -7.27
C TYR A 49 -2.60 9.90 -8.65
N ALA A 50 -1.52 9.21 -8.97
CA ALA A 50 -0.74 9.46 -10.19
C ALA A 50 -1.55 9.31 -11.48
N ASP A 51 -2.43 8.35 -11.57
CA ASP A 51 -3.31 8.11 -12.72
C ASP A 51 -4.35 9.23 -12.92
N ALA A 52 -5.02 9.65 -11.86
CA ALA A 52 -5.95 10.80 -11.91
C ALA A 52 -5.21 12.11 -12.25
N ALA A 53 -4.03 12.32 -11.67
CA ALA A 53 -3.18 13.48 -11.98
C ALA A 53 -2.72 13.45 -13.45
N TYR A 54 -2.36 12.28 -13.98
CA TYR A 54 -1.97 12.11 -15.37
C TYR A 54 -3.09 12.47 -16.35
N ASP A 55 -4.32 12.03 -16.07
CA ASP A 55 -5.49 12.38 -16.89
C ASP A 55 -5.79 13.89 -16.88
N LEU A 56 -5.62 14.54 -15.72
CA LEU A 56 -5.73 16.00 -15.61
C LEU A 56 -4.61 16.73 -16.39
N TRP A 57 -3.39 16.19 -16.33
CA TRP A 57 -2.26 16.71 -17.10
C TRP A 57 -2.49 16.58 -18.61
N LYS A 58 -2.98 15.44 -19.10
CA LYS A 58 -3.33 15.22 -20.51
C LYS A 58 -4.41 16.21 -21.02
N LYS A 59 -5.31 16.63 -20.13
CA LYS A 59 -6.35 17.62 -20.41
C LYS A 59 -5.84 19.08 -20.24
N ASP A 60 -4.55 19.32 -19.96
CA ASP A 60 -3.93 20.63 -19.70
C ASP A 60 -4.61 21.39 -18.54
N LYS A 61 -5.01 20.68 -17.47
CA LYS A 61 -5.74 21.22 -16.34
C LYS A 61 -4.88 21.55 -15.13
N ILE A 62 -3.70 20.96 -15.02
CA ILE A 62 -2.81 21.15 -13.87
C ILE A 62 -1.51 21.85 -14.27
N SER A 63 -0.91 22.51 -13.28
CA SER A 63 0.34 23.27 -13.41
C SER A 63 1.49 22.54 -12.75
N ASP A 64 2.70 22.74 -13.30
CA ASP A 64 3.95 22.22 -12.77
C ASP A 64 4.38 23.02 -11.53
N PHE A 65 4.67 22.32 -10.43
CA PHE A 65 5.21 22.93 -9.22
C PHE A 65 6.69 23.32 -9.34
N ARG A 66 7.45 22.65 -10.22
CA ARG A 66 8.91 22.80 -10.31
C ARG A 66 9.38 24.25 -10.49
N PRO A 67 8.73 25.11 -11.31
CA PRO A 67 9.13 26.51 -11.48
C PRO A 67 9.02 27.38 -10.21
N TYR A 68 8.27 26.92 -9.21
CA TYR A 68 8.05 27.64 -7.94
C TYR A 68 8.99 27.19 -6.81
N LEU A 69 9.87 26.21 -7.08
CA LEU A 69 10.83 25.67 -6.13
C LEU A 69 12.27 26.00 -6.57
N THR A 70 13.12 26.34 -5.61
CA THR A 70 14.57 26.34 -5.84
C THR A 70 15.07 24.89 -5.98
N ASP A 71 16.28 24.71 -6.51
CA ASP A 71 16.89 23.38 -6.60
C ASP A 71 17.06 22.76 -5.22
N GLU A 72 17.48 23.55 -4.22
CA GLU A 72 17.64 23.10 -2.83
C GLU A 72 16.30 22.64 -2.21
N GLU A 73 15.22 23.39 -2.45
CA GLU A 73 13.88 23.02 -1.99
C GLU A 73 13.40 21.73 -2.65
N TYR A 74 13.57 21.59 -3.97
CA TYR A 74 13.22 20.38 -4.70
C TYR A 74 14.03 19.18 -4.20
N ASP A 75 15.34 19.34 -4.08
CA ASP A 75 16.24 18.27 -3.62
C ASP A 75 16.06 17.89 -2.16
N SER A 76 15.34 18.68 -1.37
CA SER A 76 15.01 18.33 0.03
C SER A 76 14.01 17.19 0.15
N TYR A 77 13.18 16.94 -0.86
CA TYR A 77 12.22 15.85 -0.88
C TYR A 77 12.89 14.51 -1.21
N ILE A 78 12.24 13.42 -0.80
CA ILE A 78 12.67 12.06 -1.14
C ILE A 78 12.45 11.85 -2.64
N SER A 79 13.51 11.47 -3.37
CA SER A 79 13.50 11.37 -4.84
C SER A 79 12.41 10.44 -5.36
N GLY A 80 12.23 9.26 -4.77
CA GLY A 80 11.19 8.32 -5.18
C GLY A 80 9.76 8.88 -5.06
N TYR A 81 9.54 9.87 -4.17
CA TYR A 81 8.24 10.54 -4.07
C TYR A 81 8.04 11.61 -5.16
N LEU A 82 9.13 12.18 -5.67
CA LEU A 82 9.07 13.15 -6.77
C LEU A 82 8.82 12.50 -8.13
N GLU A 83 9.30 11.25 -8.30
CA GLU A 83 9.19 10.49 -9.55
C GLU A 83 7.74 10.24 -9.95
N GLU A 84 6.83 10.09 -8.99
CA GLU A 84 5.39 9.92 -9.23
C GLU A 84 4.78 11.05 -10.05
N GLY A 85 5.25 12.27 -9.85
CA GLY A 85 4.75 13.49 -10.53
C GLY A 85 5.51 13.86 -11.81
N ASN A 86 6.43 13.01 -12.27
CA ASN A 86 7.28 13.33 -13.40
C ASN A 86 6.63 12.93 -14.73
N PHE A 87 5.66 13.73 -15.20
CA PHE A 87 4.92 13.47 -16.44
C PHE A 87 5.58 14.14 -17.64
N GLY A 88 5.96 13.38 -18.65
CA GLY A 88 6.26 13.83 -20.00
C GLY A 88 7.57 14.62 -20.22
N THR A 89 8.17 15.20 -19.20
CA THR A 89 9.47 15.85 -19.27
C THR A 89 10.26 15.56 -18.00
N ASN A 90 11.55 15.28 -18.13
CA ASN A 90 12.42 15.06 -16.98
C ASN A 90 12.40 16.31 -16.08
N ALA A 91 12.27 16.09 -14.77
CA ALA A 91 12.22 17.09 -13.71
C ALA A 91 10.94 17.95 -13.63
N ALA A 92 9.84 17.59 -14.30
CA ALA A 92 8.53 18.18 -13.98
C ALA A 92 8.03 17.65 -12.61
N MET A 93 7.25 18.45 -11.90
CA MET A 93 6.65 18.07 -10.63
C MET A 93 5.15 18.34 -10.68
N MET A 94 4.39 17.41 -11.28
CA MET A 94 2.93 17.56 -11.44
C MET A 94 2.17 17.12 -10.20
N ILE A 95 2.83 16.37 -9.29
CA ILE A 95 2.31 15.96 -8.00
C ILE A 95 3.28 16.44 -6.92
N PHE A 96 2.78 17.17 -5.94
CA PHE A 96 3.54 17.60 -4.78
C PHE A 96 3.37 16.57 -3.65
N PRO A 97 4.42 15.91 -3.16
CA PRO A 97 4.30 14.94 -2.07
C PRO A 97 3.97 15.66 -0.77
N VAL A 98 2.94 15.18 -0.05
CA VAL A 98 2.51 15.77 1.22
C VAL A 98 2.64 14.78 2.36
N ALA A 99 2.18 13.56 2.16
CA ALA A 99 2.24 12.45 3.11
C ALA A 99 2.23 11.15 2.31
N LYS A 100 3.17 10.26 2.58
CA LYS A 100 3.38 9.05 1.80
C LYS A 100 3.32 7.81 2.68
N SER A 101 3.10 6.67 2.08
CA SER A 101 3.14 5.37 2.74
C SER A 101 3.83 4.33 1.86
N THR A 102 4.13 3.21 2.46
CA THR A 102 4.61 1.99 1.79
C THR A 102 3.83 0.80 2.33
N GLU A 103 4.14 -0.42 1.92
CA GLU A 103 3.61 -1.62 2.55
C GLU A 103 4.59 -2.18 3.58
N VAL A 104 4.05 -2.73 4.65
CA VAL A 104 4.79 -3.40 5.73
C VAL A 104 4.06 -4.68 6.12
N LEU A 105 4.77 -5.61 6.76
CA LEU A 105 4.20 -6.82 7.34
C LEU A 105 3.87 -6.58 8.82
N THR A 106 2.59 -6.67 9.19
CA THR A 106 2.13 -6.64 10.59
C THR A 106 1.95 -8.06 11.08
N LEU A 107 2.49 -8.37 12.26
CA LEU A 107 2.47 -9.69 12.88
C LEU A 107 1.93 -9.60 14.31
N ASN A 108 0.92 -10.39 14.65
CA ASN A 108 0.53 -10.63 16.05
C ASN A 108 1.62 -11.45 16.74
N SER A 109 2.53 -10.77 17.44
CA SER A 109 3.66 -11.41 18.13
C SER A 109 3.22 -12.26 19.31
N THR A 110 2.07 -11.97 19.92
CA THR A 110 1.50 -12.79 20.98
C THR A 110 1.12 -14.20 20.49
N ALA A 111 0.50 -14.28 19.32
CA ALA A 111 0.16 -15.57 18.70
C ALA A 111 1.39 -16.25 18.05
N TRP A 112 2.35 -15.48 17.59
CA TRP A 112 3.61 -15.97 17.00
C TRP A 112 4.52 -16.66 18.02
N GLU A 113 4.70 -16.12 19.21
CA GLU A 113 5.66 -16.59 20.20
C GLU A 113 5.51 -18.09 20.57
N PRO A 114 4.30 -18.62 20.87
CA PRO A 114 4.16 -20.05 21.15
C PRO A 114 4.47 -20.94 19.93
N PHE A 115 4.06 -20.53 18.72
CA PHE A 115 4.39 -21.25 17.50
C PHE A 115 5.90 -21.30 17.27
N ALA A 116 6.58 -20.16 17.29
CA ALA A 116 8.02 -20.09 17.10
C ALA A 116 8.80 -20.91 18.13
N ARG A 117 8.37 -20.87 19.40
CA ARG A 117 9.02 -21.66 20.47
C ARG A 117 8.88 -23.17 20.27
N GLU A 118 7.73 -23.65 19.78
CA GLU A 118 7.45 -25.06 19.63
C GLU A 118 8.02 -25.65 18.32
N THR A 119 8.08 -24.86 17.26
CA THR A 119 8.50 -25.30 15.92
C THR A 119 9.94 -24.90 15.57
N GLY A 120 10.48 -23.88 16.24
CA GLY A 120 11.77 -23.27 15.89
C GLY A 120 11.68 -22.25 14.74
N ALA A 121 10.47 -21.85 14.35
CA ALA A 121 10.27 -20.83 13.31
C ALA A 121 10.93 -19.49 13.68
N SER A 122 11.48 -18.81 12.68
CA SER A 122 12.25 -17.57 12.83
C SER A 122 11.57 -16.40 12.09
N LEU A 123 11.64 -15.20 12.64
CA LEU A 123 11.17 -13.98 11.94
C LEU A 123 11.95 -13.72 10.65
N GLU A 124 13.17 -14.22 10.51
CA GLU A 124 13.97 -14.09 9.30
C GLU A 124 13.32 -14.80 8.09
N GLU A 125 12.62 -15.91 8.34
CA GLU A 125 11.86 -16.63 7.30
C GLU A 125 10.75 -15.77 6.69
N LEU A 126 10.19 -14.82 7.46
CA LEU A 126 9.17 -13.89 6.99
C LEU A 126 9.71 -12.77 6.08
N SER A 127 11.03 -12.68 5.88
CA SER A 127 11.65 -11.68 5.01
C SER A 127 11.49 -11.98 3.52
N THR A 128 11.08 -13.20 3.16
CA THR A 128 10.83 -13.60 1.78
C THR A 128 9.43 -14.19 1.60
N TRP A 129 8.85 -14.01 0.41
CA TRP A 129 7.54 -14.59 0.09
C TRP A 129 7.55 -16.11 0.15
N GLU A 130 8.65 -16.75 -0.26
CA GLU A 130 8.82 -18.19 -0.16
C GLU A 130 8.89 -18.67 1.29
N GLY A 131 9.65 -17.98 2.12
CA GLY A 131 9.76 -18.31 3.54
C GLY A 131 8.44 -18.05 4.28
N LEU A 132 7.72 -16.96 3.94
CA LEU A 132 6.41 -16.68 4.48
C LEU A 132 5.39 -17.76 4.10
N ALA A 133 5.38 -18.24 2.85
CA ALA A 133 4.50 -19.32 2.42
C ALA A 133 4.79 -20.64 3.15
N GLN A 134 6.07 -20.97 3.36
CA GLN A 134 6.47 -22.14 4.13
C GLN A 134 6.09 -22.03 5.61
N THR A 135 6.31 -20.86 6.20
CA THR A 135 5.91 -20.55 7.58
C THR A 135 4.40 -20.65 7.76
N ALA A 136 3.63 -20.14 6.80
CA ALA A 136 2.17 -20.21 6.83
C ALA A 136 1.66 -21.65 6.77
N LYS A 137 2.27 -22.51 5.94
CA LYS A 137 2.00 -23.94 5.93
C LYS A 137 2.30 -24.58 7.30
N ALA A 138 3.48 -24.33 7.86
CA ALA A 138 3.89 -24.86 9.15
C ALA A 138 2.97 -24.42 10.29
N TYR A 139 2.50 -23.17 10.26
CA TYR A 139 1.54 -22.64 11.22
C TYR A 139 0.18 -23.33 11.12
N TYR A 140 -0.33 -23.50 9.90
CA TYR A 140 -1.57 -24.22 9.64
C TYR A 140 -1.49 -25.66 10.18
N GLU A 141 -0.43 -26.41 9.85
CA GLU A 141 -0.21 -27.77 10.32
C GLU A 141 -0.06 -27.84 11.86
N TRP A 142 0.61 -26.85 12.47
CA TRP A 142 0.77 -26.76 13.92
C TRP A 142 -0.55 -26.49 14.65
N THR A 143 -1.44 -25.68 14.07
CA THR A 143 -2.77 -25.42 14.64
C THR A 143 -3.71 -26.60 14.39
N ASP A 144 -3.71 -27.20 13.20
CA ASP A 144 -4.49 -28.39 12.85
C ASP A 144 -4.20 -29.57 13.79
N ALA A 145 -2.93 -29.78 14.15
CA ALA A 145 -2.53 -30.83 15.08
C ALA A 145 -3.05 -30.64 16.52
N LYS A 146 -3.63 -29.48 16.85
CA LYS A 146 -4.21 -29.19 18.18
C LYS A 146 -5.69 -29.53 18.28
N THR A 147 -6.33 -29.87 17.18
CA THR A 147 -7.74 -30.26 17.12
C THR A 147 -7.90 -31.71 16.71
N GLU A 148 -9.11 -32.28 16.88
CA GLU A 148 -9.44 -33.61 16.42
C GLU A 148 -9.95 -33.63 14.97
N THR A 149 -10.35 -32.45 14.46
CA THR A 149 -10.88 -32.30 13.11
C THR A 149 -9.72 -32.09 12.13
N PRO A 150 -9.52 -32.95 11.16
CA PRO A 150 -8.42 -32.81 10.22
C PRO A 150 -8.70 -31.66 9.21
N ASN A 151 -7.66 -30.95 8.86
CA ASN A 151 -7.66 -29.82 7.89
C ASN A 151 -8.48 -28.59 8.33
N ASP A 152 -8.56 -28.36 9.65
CA ASP A 152 -9.15 -27.15 10.26
C ASP A 152 -8.12 -26.18 10.84
N GLY A 153 -6.87 -26.30 10.40
CA GLY A 153 -5.78 -25.43 10.79
C GLY A 153 -6.10 -23.94 10.50
N GLN A 154 -5.54 -23.07 11.31
CA GLN A 154 -5.76 -21.63 11.22
C GLN A 154 -4.89 -21.01 10.12
N ALA A 155 -5.45 -20.06 9.38
CA ALA A 155 -4.68 -19.29 8.42
C ALA A 155 -3.64 -18.40 9.12
N PHE A 156 -2.49 -18.25 8.48
CA PHE A 156 -1.39 -17.44 8.98
C PHE A 156 -1.46 -16.01 8.46
N PHE A 157 -1.75 -15.83 7.16
CA PHE A 157 -1.45 -14.60 6.45
C PHE A 157 -2.58 -14.13 5.53
N GLY A 158 -2.60 -12.83 5.25
CA GLY A 158 -3.41 -12.18 4.22
C GLY A 158 -2.78 -10.88 3.75
N ARG A 159 -3.34 -10.24 2.72
CA ARG A 159 -2.84 -8.95 2.25
C ARG A 159 -3.95 -8.03 1.74
N ASP A 160 -3.76 -6.70 1.88
CA ASP A 160 -4.78 -5.72 1.54
C ASP A 160 -4.82 -5.37 0.04
N SER A 161 -3.68 -5.35 -0.67
CA SER A 161 -3.64 -5.01 -2.09
C SER A 161 -2.95 -6.10 -2.90
N PHE A 162 -3.74 -6.81 -3.69
CA PHE A 162 -3.19 -7.83 -4.56
C PHE A 162 -2.47 -7.25 -5.78
N ALA A 163 -2.94 -6.11 -6.31
CA ALA A 163 -2.24 -5.43 -7.39
C ALA A 163 -0.80 -5.05 -6.99
N ASN A 164 -0.57 -4.61 -5.75
CA ASN A 164 0.79 -4.36 -5.28
C ASN A 164 1.63 -5.63 -5.28
N TYR A 165 1.08 -6.77 -4.85
CA TYR A 165 1.82 -8.04 -4.88
C TYR A 165 2.31 -8.39 -6.29
N ILE A 166 1.44 -8.29 -7.27
CA ILE A 166 1.79 -8.60 -8.67
C ILE A 166 2.76 -7.57 -9.23
N LEU A 167 2.47 -6.27 -9.09
CA LEU A 167 3.27 -5.20 -9.71
C LEU A 167 4.65 -5.08 -9.06
N ILE A 168 4.71 -5.04 -7.72
CA ILE A 168 5.97 -4.92 -6.98
C ILE A 168 6.75 -6.23 -7.04
N GLY A 169 6.09 -7.38 -6.89
CA GLY A 169 6.72 -8.69 -6.98
C GLY A 169 7.35 -8.94 -8.36
N SER A 170 6.65 -8.59 -9.44
CA SER A 170 7.22 -8.65 -10.78
C SER A 170 8.44 -7.74 -10.92
N HIS A 171 8.34 -6.51 -10.39
CA HIS A 171 9.46 -5.55 -10.45
C HIS A 171 10.66 -6.04 -9.62
N GLN A 172 10.45 -6.60 -8.43
CA GLN A 172 11.49 -7.27 -7.64
C GLN A 172 12.21 -8.36 -8.45
N LEU A 173 11.45 -9.12 -9.25
CA LEU A 173 11.95 -10.20 -10.11
C LEU A 173 12.56 -9.72 -11.45
N GLY A 174 12.62 -8.41 -11.68
CA GLY A 174 13.24 -7.80 -12.86
C GLY A 174 12.28 -7.54 -14.03
N HIS A 175 10.96 -7.70 -13.85
CA HIS A 175 9.96 -7.48 -14.88
C HIS A 175 8.97 -6.39 -14.48
N THR A 176 8.81 -5.38 -15.34
CA THR A 176 7.87 -4.28 -15.14
C THR A 176 6.64 -4.53 -16.02
N ILE A 177 5.51 -4.93 -15.40
CA ILE A 177 4.30 -5.33 -16.13
C ILE A 177 3.79 -4.20 -17.02
N TYR A 178 3.74 -2.97 -16.51
CA TYR A 178 3.31 -1.82 -17.28
C TYR A 178 4.45 -0.81 -17.42
N SER A 179 4.89 -0.57 -18.64
CA SER A 179 5.82 0.51 -18.96
C SER A 179 5.21 1.44 -20.00
N GLY A 180 5.30 2.76 -19.78
CA GLY A 180 4.75 3.78 -20.66
C GLY A 180 5.84 4.64 -21.27
N GLU A 181 5.88 4.72 -22.61
CA GLU A 181 6.67 5.71 -23.34
C GLU A 181 5.81 6.42 -24.37
N ASN A 182 5.88 7.76 -24.40
CA ASN A 182 5.25 8.58 -25.43
C ASN A 182 3.74 8.34 -25.64
N GLY A 183 3.02 7.94 -24.57
CA GLY A 183 1.58 7.66 -24.63
C GLY A 183 1.23 6.26 -25.16
N SER A 184 2.22 5.42 -25.42
CA SER A 184 2.05 3.98 -25.68
C SER A 184 2.37 3.18 -24.42
N ILE A 185 1.60 2.12 -24.17
CA ILE A 185 1.82 1.22 -23.05
C ILE A 185 2.34 -0.09 -23.62
N SER A 186 3.41 -0.60 -23.04
CA SER A 186 3.81 -1.99 -23.21
C SER A 186 3.44 -2.78 -21.96
N VAL A 187 3.00 -4.02 -22.17
CA VAL A 187 2.69 -4.97 -21.10
C VAL A 187 3.69 -6.11 -21.22
N ASP A 188 4.45 -6.32 -20.16
CA ASP A 188 5.43 -7.42 -20.06
C ASP A 188 4.96 -8.39 -18.97
N VAL A 189 4.46 -9.55 -19.40
CA VAL A 189 4.03 -10.64 -18.51
C VAL A 189 4.96 -11.81 -18.72
N ASP A 190 5.99 -11.92 -17.90
CA ASP A 190 6.93 -13.03 -17.92
C ASP A 190 6.36 -14.26 -17.23
N PRO A 191 6.21 -15.42 -17.91
CA PRO A 191 5.59 -16.62 -17.33
C PRO A 191 6.33 -17.18 -16.12
N ASP A 192 7.66 -17.12 -16.09
CA ASP A 192 8.45 -17.65 -14.96
C ASP A 192 8.24 -16.77 -13.71
N THR A 193 8.20 -15.45 -13.89
CA THR A 193 7.86 -14.50 -12.85
C THR A 193 6.45 -14.73 -12.33
N MET A 194 5.47 -14.87 -13.23
CA MET A 194 4.06 -15.11 -12.85
C MET A 194 3.91 -16.45 -12.13
N ARG A 195 4.68 -17.48 -12.51
CA ARG A 195 4.69 -18.78 -11.81
C ARG A 195 5.17 -18.62 -10.37
N ARG A 196 6.20 -17.83 -10.16
CA ARG A 196 6.73 -17.59 -8.81
C ARG A 196 5.75 -16.82 -7.93
N LEU A 197 5.05 -15.83 -8.51
CA LEU A 197 3.95 -15.13 -7.83
C LEU A 197 2.79 -16.08 -7.50
N TRP A 198 2.40 -16.91 -8.45
CA TRP A 198 1.35 -17.92 -8.27
C TRP A 198 1.66 -18.91 -7.14
N ASP A 199 2.84 -19.49 -7.14
CA ASP A 199 3.22 -20.51 -6.17
C ASP A 199 3.29 -19.96 -4.73
N ASN A 200 3.56 -18.66 -4.57
CA ASN A 200 3.68 -18.01 -3.26
C ASN A 200 2.42 -17.27 -2.80
N PHE A 201 1.35 -17.24 -3.61
CA PHE A 201 0.06 -16.69 -3.19
C PHE A 201 -1.10 -17.67 -3.42
N TYR A 202 -1.33 -18.08 -4.68
CA TYR A 202 -2.48 -18.91 -5.02
C TYR A 202 -2.45 -20.26 -4.29
N VAL A 203 -1.33 -20.95 -4.38
CA VAL A 203 -1.18 -22.28 -3.74
C VAL A 203 -1.38 -22.22 -2.23
N PRO A 204 -0.72 -21.30 -1.47
CA PRO A 204 -1.00 -21.11 -0.06
C PRO A 204 -2.47 -20.74 0.24
N TYR A 205 -3.10 -19.93 -0.61
CA TYR A 205 -4.47 -19.48 -0.41
C TYR A 205 -5.46 -20.65 -0.55
N ILE A 206 -5.40 -21.40 -1.64
CA ILE A 206 -6.31 -22.54 -1.84
C ILE A 206 -6.05 -23.67 -0.84
N SER A 207 -4.85 -23.75 -0.28
CA SER A 207 -4.51 -24.67 0.82
C SER A 207 -5.09 -24.23 2.17
N GLY A 208 -5.54 -22.97 2.32
CA GLY A 208 -6.07 -22.41 3.57
C GLY A 208 -5.01 -21.82 4.49
N TYR A 209 -3.78 -21.68 4.01
CA TYR A 209 -2.70 -21.06 4.78
C TYR A 209 -2.83 -19.54 4.78
N TYR A 210 -3.52 -18.97 3.75
CA TYR A 210 -3.85 -17.58 3.60
C TYR A 210 -5.37 -17.37 3.64
N LEU A 211 -5.79 -16.16 4.03
CA LEU A 211 -7.21 -15.81 4.17
C LEU A 211 -7.46 -14.34 3.85
N GLU A 212 -8.63 -14.07 3.28
CA GLU A 212 -9.18 -12.73 3.08
C GLU A 212 -10.70 -12.79 3.28
N GLU A 213 -11.21 -12.28 4.42
CA GLU A 213 -12.65 -12.26 4.72
C GLU A 213 -13.18 -10.85 5.01
N GLY A 214 -12.53 -10.10 5.89
CA GLY A 214 -12.90 -8.73 6.24
C GLY A 214 -12.64 -7.73 5.11
N ARG A 215 -13.06 -6.49 5.32
CA ARG A 215 -12.75 -5.41 4.39
C ARG A 215 -11.24 -5.14 4.32
N PHE A 216 -10.58 -5.16 5.48
CA PHE A 216 -9.13 -5.03 5.63
C PHE A 216 -8.58 -6.21 6.40
N ARG A 217 -7.33 -6.57 6.15
CA ARG A 217 -6.66 -7.68 6.85
C ARG A 217 -6.50 -7.42 8.35
N SER A 218 -6.41 -6.14 8.74
CA SER A 218 -6.49 -5.77 10.16
C SER A 218 -7.79 -6.20 10.83
N ASP A 219 -8.91 -6.30 10.09
CA ASP A 219 -10.18 -6.79 10.62
C ASP A 219 -10.13 -8.31 10.86
N ASP A 220 -9.48 -9.05 9.94
CA ASP A 220 -9.28 -10.50 10.11
C ASP A 220 -8.34 -10.81 11.28
N LEU A 221 -7.32 -9.96 11.51
CA LEU A 221 -6.44 -10.09 12.66
C LEU A 221 -7.19 -9.78 13.98
N LYS A 222 -8.07 -8.76 14.00
CA LYS A 222 -8.92 -8.42 15.18
C LYS A 222 -9.87 -9.54 15.59
N THR A 223 -10.24 -10.41 14.64
CA THR A 223 -11.11 -11.57 14.90
C THR A 223 -10.33 -12.87 15.08
N GLY A 224 -9.00 -12.81 15.08
CA GLY A 224 -8.14 -13.98 15.27
C GLY A 224 -8.14 -14.96 14.10
N LYS A 225 -8.63 -14.58 12.93
CA LYS A 225 -8.71 -15.45 11.74
C LYS A 225 -7.36 -15.64 11.04
N LEU A 226 -6.45 -14.68 11.22
CA LEU A 226 -5.05 -14.74 10.80
C LEU A 226 -4.17 -14.04 11.84
N ILE A 227 -2.87 -14.24 11.77
CA ILE A 227 -1.93 -13.60 12.70
C ILE A 227 -0.94 -12.65 12.02
N ALA A 228 -0.87 -12.62 10.70
CA ALA A 228 0.02 -11.74 9.96
C ALA A 228 -0.66 -11.18 8.71
N TYR A 229 -0.33 -9.96 8.34
CA TYR A 229 -0.79 -9.40 7.07
C TYR A 229 0.17 -8.34 6.50
N VAL A 230 0.18 -8.20 5.18
CA VAL A 230 0.79 -7.07 4.50
C VAL A 230 -0.29 -6.04 4.15
N GLY A 231 -0.04 -4.81 4.54
CA GLY A 231 -0.90 -3.68 4.26
C GLY A 231 -0.13 -2.36 4.28
N SER A 232 -0.83 -1.27 4.04
CA SER A 232 -0.23 0.07 4.07
C SER A 232 0.35 0.39 5.45
N SER A 233 1.54 1.00 5.48
CA SER A 233 2.14 1.53 6.70
C SER A 233 1.21 2.53 7.42
N SER A 234 0.35 3.25 6.67
CA SER A 234 -0.67 4.14 7.26
C SER A 234 -1.74 3.40 8.06
N GLY A 235 -1.85 2.08 7.89
CA GLY A 235 -2.71 1.22 8.70
C GLY A 235 -2.24 1.00 10.13
N ALA A 236 -1.01 1.40 10.50
CA ALA A 236 -0.46 1.21 11.84
C ALA A 236 -1.32 1.82 12.95
N VAL A 237 -1.98 2.94 12.70
CA VAL A 237 -2.93 3.57 13.65
C VAL A 237 -4.16 2.68 13.95
N TYR A 238 -4.42 1.65 13.16
CA TYR A 238 -5.51 0.70 13.30
C TYR A 238 -5.03 -0.69 13.73
N ALA A 239 -3.73 -0.87 13.96
CA ALA A 239 -3.18 -2.13 14.44
C ALA A 239 -3.86 -2.49 15.77
N PRO A 240 -4.42 -3.71 15.92
CA PRO A 240 -5.16 -4.07 17.10
C PRO A 240 -4.24 -4.33 18.29
N ASP A 241 -4.71 -3.96 19.46
CA ASP A 241 -4.16 -4.34 20.77
C ASP A 241 -4.93 -5.49 21.44
N GLN A 242 -6.03 -5.91 20.78
CA GLN A 242 -6.90 -6.99 21.26
C GLN A 242 -7.47 -7.79 20.09
N VAL A 243 -7.57 -9.09 20.29
CA VAL A 243 -8.34 -10.02 19.44
C VAL A 243 -9.65 -10.36 20.13
N THR A 244 -10.74 -10.42 19.37
CA THR A 244 -12.05 -10.93 19.82
C THR A 244 -12.42 -12.15 18.99
N TYR A 245 -12.43 -13.31 19.62
CA TYR A 245 -12.75 -14.58 18.97
C TYR A 245 -14.26 -14.80 18.79
N ASP A 246 -14.65 -15.73 17.93
CA ASP A 246 -16.05 -16.04 17.60
C ASP A 246 -16.89 -16.46 18.80
N ASP A 247 -16.27 -17.03 19.84
CA ASP A 247 -16.94 -17.39 21.10
C ASP A 247 -17.16 -16.18 22.05
N GLY A 248 -16.75 -14.98 21.64
CA GLY A 248 -16.81 -13.74 22.39
C GLY A 248 -15.70 -13.55 23.41
N SER A 249 -14.76 -14.48 23.52
CA SER A 249 -13.55 -14.30 24.33
C SER A 249 -12.62 -13.25 23.73
N THR A 250 -11.83 -12.60 24.57
CA THR A 250 -10.89 -11.57 24.14
C THR A 250 -9.49 -11.83 24.67
N GLU A 251 -8.49 -11.50 23.89
CA GLU A 251 -7.08 -11.59 24.25
C GLU A 251 -6.38 -10.26 23.94
N THR A 252 -5.63 -9.73 24.91
CA THR A 252 -4.75 -8.59 24.66
C THR A 252 -3.52 -9.07 23.90
N ILE A 253 -3.19 -8.41 22.81
CA ILE A 253 -2.09 -8.79 21.92
C ILE A 253 -1.08 -7.67 21.75
N ARG A 254 0.08 -8.04 21.23
CA ARG A 254 1.10 -7.14 20.68
C ARG A 254 1.23 -7.39 19.18
N CYS A 255 1.39 -6.32 18.41
CA CYS A 255 1.76 -6.41 17.01
C CYS A 255 3.19 -5.91 16.80
N ASP A 256 4.00 -6.69 16.10
CA ASP A 256 5.26 -6.26 15.54
C ASP A 256 5.05 -5.82 14.09
N ILE A 257 5.82 -4.85 13.64
CA ILE A 257 5.82 -4.39 12.24
C ILE A 257 7.19 -4.69 11.64
N LEU A 258 7.17 -5.49 10.58
CA LEU A 258 8.34 -5.99 9.88
C LEU A 258 8.42 -5.38 8.48
N PRO A 259 9.60 -5.32 7.85
CA PRO A 259 9.71 -4.90 6.46
C PRO A 259 8.86 -5.74 5.50
N LEU A 260 8.48 -5.15 4.37
CA LEU A 260 7.80 -5.86 3.29
C LEU A 260 8.66 -7.05 2.83
N PRO A 261 8.09 -8.27 2.74
CA PRO A 261 8.81 -9.41 2.17
C PRO A 261 9.21 -9.17 0.72
N GLY A 262 10.38 -9.66 0.34
CA GLY A 262 10.82 -9.72 -1.05
C GLY A 262 10.85 -11.16 -1.57
N PHE A 263 11.06 -11.35 -2.87
CA PHE A 263 11.36 -12.69 -3.39
C PHE A 263 12.84 -13.05 -3.12
N ALA A 264 13.10 -14.29 -2.78
CA ALA A 264 14.45 -14.75 -2.46
C ALA A 264 15.41 -14.51 -3.65
N GLY A 265 16.51 -13.78 -3.39
CA GLY A 265 17.49 -13.42 -4.41
C GLY A 265 17.08 -12.31 -5.38
N ALA A 266 15.91 -11.68 -5.16
CA ALA A 266 15.42 -10.56 -5.96
C ALA A 266 15.89 -9.19 -5.41
N SER A 267 15.62 -8.13 -6.15
CA SER A 267 15.91 -6.76 -5.73
C SER A 267 14.99 -6.31 -4.60
N SER A 268 15.50 -5.53 -3.65
CA SER A 268 14.68 -4.92 -2.60
C SER A 268 13.89 -3.75 -3.19
N CYS A 269 12.59 -3.93 -3.33
CA CYS A 269 11.69 -2.92 -3.86
C CYS A 269 10.41 -2.89 -3.04
N ALA A 270 9.88 -1.71 -2.78
CA ALA A 270 8.62 -1.50 -2.09
C ALA A 270 7.76 -0.47 -2.83
N VAL A 271 6.44 -0.56 -2.66
CA VAL A 271 5.53 0.41 -3.25
C VAL A 271 5.71 1.78 -2.59
N GLN A 272 5.73 2.82 -3.40
CA GLN A 272 5.46 4.19 -2.99
C GLN A 272 3.98 4.46 -3.21
N GLN A 273 3.26 4.87 -2.18
CA GLN A 273 1.82 5.13 -2.26
C GLN A 273 1.41 6.30 -1.35
N GLY A 274 0.15 6.70 -1.44
CA GLY A 274 -0.40 7.90 -0.81
C GLY A 274 -0.58 9.00 -1.85
N ALA A 275 -1.77 9.60 -1.90
CA ALA A 275 -2.06 10.71 -2.80
C ALA A 275 -1.13 11.90 -2.53
N GLY A 276 -0.75 12.61 -3.58
CA GLY A 276 -0.08 13.89 -3.48
C GLY A 276 -1.03 15.04 -3.82
N ALA A 277 -0.56 16.28 -3.74
CA ALA A 277 -1.32 17.44 -4.16
C ALA A 277 -1.09 17.74 -5.64
N VAL A 278 -2.17 17.99 -6.39
CA VAL A 278 -2.13 18.54 -7.75
C VAL A 278 -2.65 19.96 -7.74
N MET A 279 -1.99 20.85 -8.46
CA MET A 279 -2.38 22.28 -8.56
C MET A 279 -3.09 22.51 -9.87
N PHE A 280 -4.32 23.01 -9.83
CA PHE A 280 -5.04 23.39 -11.04
C PHE A 280 -4.44 24.65 -11.65
N ARG A 281 -4.46 24.71 -12.97
CA ARG A 281 -3.97 25.85 -13.73
C ARG A 281 -4.85 27.08 -13.47
N THR A 282 -4.23 28.10 -12.89
CA THR A 282 -4.88 29.38 -12.57
C THR A 282 -3.94 30.55 -12.89
N ASP A 283 -4.10 31.68 -12.24
CA ASP A 283 -3.14 32.77 -12.33
C ASP A 283 -1.92 32.53 -11.42
N GLU A 284 -0.79 33.13 -11.79
CA GLU A 284 0.49 32.96 -11.08
C GLU A 284 0.40 33.28 -9.57
N LYS A 285 -0.47 34.24 -9.19
CA LYS A 285 -0.62 34.63 -7.79
C LYS A 285 -1.24 33.52 -6.97
N LYS A 286 -2.27 32.86 -7.51
CA LYS A 286 -2.93 31.72 -6.86
C LYS A 286 -2.00 30.50 -6.82
N GLU A 287 -1.30 30.21 -7.91
CA GLU A 287 -0.33 29.10 -7.95
C GLU A 287 0.78 29.29 -6.91
N LYS A 288 1.32 30.51 -6.78
CA LYS A 288 2.26 30.85 -5.71
C LYS A 288 1.68 30.69 -4.31
N ALA A 289 0.40 31.02 -4.11
CA ALA A 289 -0.25 30.83 -2.82
C ALA A 289 -0.41 29.35 -2.46
N VAL A 290 -0.78 28.49 -3.42
CA VAL A 290 -0.82 27.03 -3.25
C VAL A 290 0.55 26.49 -2.85
N VAL A 291 1.60 26.87 -3.59
CA VAL A 291 2.97 26.42 -3.28
C VAL A 291 3.43 26.92 -1.90
N THR A 292 3.10 28.14 -1.53
CA THR A 292 3.42 28.69 -0.19
C THR A 292 2.80 27.84 0.91
N PHE A 293 1.54 27.44 0.76
CA PHE A 293 0.87 26.56 1.72
C PHE A 293 1.50 25.17 1.76
N LEU A 294 1.74 24.53 0.61
CA LEU A 294 2.31 23.18 0.56
C LEU A 294 3.74 23.13 1.11
N LYS A 295 4.56 24.15 0.84
CA LYS A 295 5.89 24.29 1.46
C LYS A 295 5.80 24.48 2.97
N TRP A 296 4.82 25.22 3.47
CA TRP A 296 4.58 25.33 4.91
C TRP A 296 4.14 23.99 5.52
N LEU A 297 3.22 23.28 4.87
CA LEU A 297 2.71 21.98 5.33
C LEU A 297 3.79 20.92 5.38
N THR A 298 4.77 20.98 4.48
CA THR A 298 5.86 19.98 4.39
C THR A 298 7.14 20.38 5.13
N ARG A 299 7.15 21.48 5.90
CA ARG A 299 8.21 21.74 6.89
C ARG A 299 8.14 20.69 7.99
N GLU A 300 9.30 20.33 8.56
CA GLU A 300 9.38 19.28 9.58
C GLU A 300 8.40 19.48 10.74
N GLU A 301 8.35 20.70 11.27
CA GLU A 301 7.49 21.07 12.39
C GLU A 301 5.99 20.90 12.14
N ASN A 302 5.56 20.89 10.88
CA ASN A 302 4.17 20.69 10.48
C ASN A 302 3.94 19.29 9.90
N ASN A 303 4.88 18.80 9.08
CA ASN A 303 4.73 17.55 8.35
C ASN A 303 4.85 16.32 9.25
N ILE A 304 5.78 16.33 10.20
CA ILE A 304 5.93 15.22 11.13
C ILE A 304 4.66 15.01 11.96
N PRO A 305 4.12 16.03 12.67
CA PRO A 305 2.86 15.85 13.41
C PRO A 305 1.68 15.45 12.52
N PHE A 306 1.57 16.01 11.32
CA PHE A 306 0.52 15.68 10.36
C PHE A 306 0.61 14.20 9.93
N CYS A 307 1.78 13.74 9.55
CA CYS A 307 2.01 12.37 9.09
C CYS A 307 1.83 11.36 10.22
N THR A 308 2.44 11.60 11.38
CA THR A 308 2.35 10.66 12.52
C THR A 308 0.93 10.51 13.05
N ALA A 309 0.15 11.59 13.10
CA ALA A 309 -1.25 11.54 13.53
C ALA A 309 -2.14 10.73 12.57
N SER A 310 -1.73 10.56 11.32
CA SER A 310 -2.48 9.85 10.28
C SER A 310 -1.82 8.52 9.84
N GLY A 311 -0.72 8.12 10.49
CA GLY A 311 0.03 6.90 10.18
C GLY A 311 0.87 6.98 8.89
N TYR A 312 0.98 8.16 8.28
CA TYR A 312 1.80 8.36 7.09
C TYR A 312 3.27 8.65 7.41
N LEU A 313 4.10 8.63 6.37
CA LEU A 313 5.52 8.97 6.43
C LEU A 313 5.74 10.42 5.96
N PRO A 314 6.63 11.18 6.64
CA PRO A 314 7.06 12.49 6.19
C PRO A 314 7.76 12.43 4.84
N VAL A 315 7.73 13.54 4.09
CA VAL A 315 8.13 13.54 2.67
C VAL A 315 9.49 14.15 2.38
N THR A 316 10.11 14.83 3.35
CA THR A 316 11.45 15.38 3.19
C THR A 316 12.52 14.44 3.76
N LYS A 317 13.74 14.50 3.21
CA LYS A 317 14.88 13.68 3.64
C LYS A 317 15.21 13.85 5.12
N THR A 318 15.09 15.08 5.64
CA THR A 318 15.38 15.40 7.04
C THR A 318 14.26 14.97 7.99
N ALA A 319 13.00 15.15 7.59
CA ALA A 319 11.84 14.71 8.37
C ALA A 319 11.68 13.19 8.40
N SER A 320 12.13 12.48 7.35
CA SER A 320 12.12 11.01 7.28
C SER A 320 13.30 10.42 8.05
N ASP A 321 13.31 10.69 9.35
CA ASP A 321 14.27 10.16 10.32
C ASP A 321 13.53 9.82 11.61
N VAL A 322 13.76 8.61 12.15
CA VAL A 322 13.02 8.10 13.32
C VAL A 322 13.22 8.98 14.54
N GLU A 323 14.48 9.31 14.84
CA GLU A 323 14.81 10.14 16.02
C GLU A 323 14.28 11.56 15.85
N ARG A 324 14.29 12.09 14.62
CA ARG A 324 13.72 13.41 14.32
C ARG A 324 12.20 13.40 14.49
N CYS A 325 11.51 12.35 14.03
CA CYS A 325 10.06 12.19 14.27
C CYS A 325 9.74 12.19 15.77
N ILE A 326 10.45 11.36 16.55
CA ILE A 326 10.22 11.24 17.98
C ILE A 326 10.53 12.58 18.72
N SER A 327 11.63 13.26 18.37
CA SER A 327 12.01 14.52 19.00
C SER A 327 11.01 15.65 18.65
N CYS A 328 10.59 15.74 17.39
CA CYS A 328 9.62 16.72 16.94
C CYS A 328 8.28 16.58 17.69
N MET A 329 7.77 15.36 17.83
CA MET A 329 6.54 15.12 18.60
C MET A 329 6.67 15.57 20.06
N LYS A 330 7.81 15.30 20.70
CA LYS A 330 8.10 15.77 22.08
C LYS A 330 8.22 17.29 22.15
N GLU A 331 8.89 17.93 21.21
CA GLU A 331 9.04 19.40 21.14
C GLU A 331 7.66 20.10 21.07
N HIS A 332 6.68 19.47 20.40
CA HIS A 332 5.31 19.96 20.28
C HIS A 332 4.37 19.50 21.41
N ASN A 333 4.88 18.76 22.41
CA ASN A 333 4.09 18.13 23.48
C ASN A 333 2.97 17.23 22.93
N LEU A 334 3.21 16.54 21.84
CA LEU A 334 2.30 15.58 21.23
C LEU A 334 2.72 14.15 21.61
N GLU A 335 1.73 13.30 21.85
CA GLU A 335 1.94 11.89 22.11
C GLU A 335 2.07 11.15 20.76
N LEU A 336 3.09 10.29 20.67
CA LEU A 336 3.26 9.41 19.52
C LEU A 336 2.64 8.05 19.85
N ASP A 337 1.69 7.59 19.03
CA ASP A 337 1.09 6.27 19.16
C ASP A 337 2.19 5.19 19.09
N PRO A 338 2.21 4.18 20.00
CA PRO A 338 3.23 3.14 20.03
C PRO A 338 3.30 2.30 18.74
N ASN A 339 2.16 2.04 18.09
CA ASN A 339 2.14 1.30 16.83
C ASN A 339 2.71 2.15 15.69
N VAL A 340 2.43 3.46 15.69
CA VAL A 340 3.03 4.41 14.73
C VAL A 340 4.53 4.52 14.98
N GLU A 341 4.98 4.58 16.22
CA GLU A 341 6.43 4.58 16.52
C GLU A 341 7.12 3.31 16.01
N THR A 342 6.49 2.14 16.20
CA THR A 342 6.99 0.87 15.68
C THR A 342 7.02 0.86 14.15
N MET A 343 5.97 1.38 13.52
CA MET A 343 5.90 1.52 12.07
C MET A 343 7.00 2.44 11.54
N LEU A 344 7.23 3.59 12.15
CA LEU A 344 8.30 4.52 11.73
C LEU A 344 9.69 3.86 11.81
N LYS A 345 9.95 3.06 12.86
CA LYS A 345 11.21 2.32 13.02
C LYS A 345 11.45 1.28 11.93
N THR A 346 10.39 0.79 11.31
CA THR A 346 10.46 -0.19 10.20
C THR A 346 10.40 0.48 8.84
N ALA A 347 9.40 1.34 8.61
CA ALA A 347 9.13 1.89 7.29
C ALA A 347 10.16 2.95 6.87
N ILE A 348 10.70 3.77 7.79
CA ILE A 348 11.72 4.78 7.45
C ILE A 348 13.03 4.13 6.96
N PRO A 349 13.61 3.13 7.63
CA PRO A 349 14.73 2.39 7.06
C PRO A 349 14.38 1.72 5.71
N GLN A 350 13.21 1.08 5.60
CA GLN A 350 12.78 0.43 4.37
C GLN A 350 12.76 1.39 3.18
N ILE A 351 12.15 2.58 3.29
CA ILE A 351 12.10 3.55 2.19
C ILE A 351 13.47 4.18 1.85
N LYS A 352 14.46 4.06 2.72
CA LYS A 352 15.84 4.49 2.46
C LYS A 352 16.69 3.42 1.77
N GLU A 353 16.39 2.16 2.02
CA GLU A 353 17.17 1.00 1.56
C GLU A 353 16.58 0.36 0.32
N TYR A 354 15.26 0.38 0.16
CA TYR A 354 14.54 -0.23 -0.95
C TYR A 354 14.35 0.78 -2.09
N GLU A 355 14.35 0.29 -3.31
CA GLU A 355 13.82 1.06 -4.43
C GLU A 355 12.34 1.35 -4.20
N LEU A 356 11.97 2.62 -4.24
CA LEU A 356 10.57 3.02 -4.17
C LEU A 356 9.98 3.00 -5.57
N TYR A 357 9.06 2.09 -5.80
CA TYR A 357 8.44 1.89 -7.10
C TYR A 357 6.99 2.40 -7.11
N THR A 358 6.65 3.08 -8.18
CA THR A 358 5.27 3.37 -8.57
C THR A 358 5.09 3.05 -10.05
N THR A 359 3.97 2.47 -10.42
CA THR A 359 3.67 2.19 -11.83
C THR A 359 3.60 3.50 -12.62
N SER A 360 4.27 3.58 -13.77
CA SER A 360 4.15 4.72 -14.66
C SER A 360 2.67 4.96 -14.99
N PRO A 361 2.16 6.18 -14.81
CA PRO A 361 0.75 6.46 -15.04
C PRO A 361 0.41 6.43 -16.53
N PHE A 362 -0.78 5.94 -16.83
CA PHE A 362 -1.35 5.93 -18.18
C PHE A 362 -2.86 6.03 -18.12
N SER A 363 -3.48 6.44 -19.23
CA SER A 363 -4.94 6.43 -19.33
C SER A 363 -5.46 5.00 -19.13
N SER A 364 -6.44 4.81 -18.25
CA SER A 364 -6.99 3.50 -17.81
C SER A 364 -6.07 2.69 -16.86
N ALA A 365 -5.02 3.29 -16.27
CA ALA A 365 -4.17 2.60 -15.28
C ALA A 365 -4.99 2.08 -14.09
N GLN A 366 -5.99 2.85 -13.64
CA GLN A 366 -6.88 2.45 -12.57
C GLN A 366 -7.72 1.22 -12.91
N ASP A 367 -8.22 1.12 -14.16
CA ASP A 367 -9.00 -0.04 -14.60
C ASP A 367 -8.10 -1.28 -14.73
N ALA A 368 -6.90 -1.12 -15.28
CA ALA A 368 -5.91 -2.19 -15.34
C ALA A 368 -5.55 -2.70 -13.94
N ARG A 369 -5.36 -1.79 -12.98
CA ARG A 369 -5.08 -2.13 -11.59
C ARG A 369 -6.24 -2.90 -10.95
N LYS A 370 -7.51 -2.50 -11.18
CA LYS A 370 -8.68 -3.22 -10.67
C LYS A 370 -8.76 -4.65 -11.21
N VAL A 371 -8.43 -4.86 -12.48
CA VAL A 371 -8.38 -6.21 -13.07
C VAL A 371 -7.35 -7.07 -12.35
N ILE A 372 -6.15 -6.53 -12.09
CA ILE A 372 -5.11 -7.26 -11.34
C ILE A 372 -5.57 -7.54 -9.91
N ASP A 373 -6.17 -6.56 -9.23
CA ASP A 373 -6.62 -6.70 -7.83
C ASP A 373 -7.70 -7.77 -7.66
N SER A 374 -8.52 -8.05 -8.69
CA SER A 374 -9.64 -8.98 -8.57
C SER A 374 -9.38 -10.37 -9.17
N THR A 375 -8.68 -10.47 -10.30
CA THR A 375 -8.63 -11.71 -11.10
C THR A 375 -8.11 -12.91 -10.33
N LEU A 376 -6.92 -12.83 -9.73
CA LEU A 376 -6.36 -13.97 -9.00
C LEU A 376 -7.01 -14.22 -7.64
N PRO A 377 -7.31 -13.19 -6.81
CA PRO A 377 -8.02 -13.41 -5.57
C PRO A 377 -9.40 -14.06 -5.76
N GLU A 378 -10.22 -13.59 -6.71
CA GLU A 378 -11.52 -14.18 -6.99
C GLU A 378 -11.40 -15.65 -7.43
N ARG A 379 -10.41 -15.96 -8.26
CA ARG A 379 -10.11 -17.34 -8.64
C ARG A 379 -9.66 -18.17 -7.45
N ALA A 380 -8.73 -17.66 -6.64
CA ALA A 380 -8.23 -18.35 -5.45
C ALA A 380 -9.35 -18.62 -4.42
N MET A 381 -10.26 -17.66 -4.21
CA MET A 381 -11.44 -17.82 -3.37
C MET A 381 -12.38 -18.93 -3.88
N ALA A 382 -12.69 -18.93 -5.19
CA ALA A 382 -13.53 -19.95 -5.79
C ALA A 382 -12.92 -21.35 -5.71
N ASP A 383 -11.62 -21.47 -6.00
CA ASP A 383 -10.91 -22.74 -5.93
C ASP A 383 -10.69 -23.20 -4.48
N ARG A 384 -10.52 -22.28 -3.51
CA ARG A 384 -10.52 -22.64 -2.08
C ARG A 384 -11.85 -23.28 -1.67
N GLN A 385 -12.97 -22.74 -2.11
CA GLN A 385 -14.29 -23.32 -1.85
C GLN A 385 -14.40 -24.74 -2.42
N LYS A 386 -13.91 -24.95 -3.65
CA LYS A 386 -13.86 -26.27 -4.27
C LYS A 386 -12.97 -27.24 -3.50
N VAL A 387 -11.80 -26.78 -3.02
CA VAL A 387 -10.90 -27.60 -2.15
C VAL A 387 -11.64 -28.04 -0.88
N LEU A 388 -12.39 -27.13 -0.22
CA LEU A 388 -13.17 -27.46 0.98
C LEU A 388 -14.28 -28.49 0.68
N GLU A 389 -14.96 -28.41 -0.47
CA GLU A 389 -15.94 -29.40 -0.90
C GLU A 389 -15.31 -30.79 -1.13
N LEU A 390 -14.15 -30.84 -1.77
CA LEU A 390 -13.39 -32.08 -1.99
C LEU A 390 -12.94 -32.71 -0.66
N ILE A 391 -12.42 -31.91 0.28
CA ILE A 391 -12.05 -32.39 1.62
C ILE A 391 -13.27 -32.94 2.34
N SER A 392 -14.41 -32.26 2.29
CA SER A 392 -15.66 -32.72 2.92
C SER A 392 -16.17 -34.05 2.33
N SER A 393 -15.82 -34.36 1.08
CA SER A 393 -16.11 -35.63 0.41
C SER A 393 -15.10 -36.75 0.71
N GLY A 394 -14.08 -36.45 1.51
CA GLY A 394 -13.04 -37.41 1.94
C GLY A 394 -11.76 -37.41 1.11
N VAL A 395 -11.56 -36.42 0.24
CA VAL A 395 -10.31 -36.19 -0.51
C VAL A 395 -9.29 -35.57 0.45
N SER A 396 -8.02 -35.97 0.38
CA SER A 396 -6.97 -35.32 1.16
C SER A 396 -6.73 -33.87 0.69
N LEU A 397 -6.26 -32.99 1.60
CA LEU A 397 -5.94 -31.60 1.26
C LEU A 397 -4.99 -31.52 0.07
N GLU A 398 -3.92 -32.31 0.06
CA GLU A 398 -2.92 -32.33 -1.02
C GLU A 398 -3.55 -32.70 -2.38
N ALA A 399 -4.40 -33.72 -2.41
CA ALA A 399 -5.07 -34.14 -3.63
C ALA A 399 -6.10 -33.10 -4.12
N ALA A 400 -6.86 -32.49 -3.19
CA ALA A 400 -7.82 -31.45 -3.50
C ALA A 400 -7.14 -30.18 -4.05
N VAL A 401 -6.03 -29.76 -3.45
CA VAL A 401 -5.22 -28.64 -3.94
C VAL A 401 -4.65 -28.96 -5.34
N SER A 402 -4.11 -30.16 -5.54
CA SER A 402 -3.58 -30.59 -6.86
C SER A 402 -4.64 -30.59 -7.96
N GLU A 403 -5.90 -30.86 -7.63
CA GLU A 403 -7.02 -30.83 -8.59
C GLU A 403 -7.33 -29.38 -9.06
N CYS A 404 -7.11 -28.38 -8.19
CA CYS A 404 -7.36 -26.98 -8.52
C CYS A 404 -6.11 -26.27 -9.10
N ASN A 405 -4.91 -26.66 -8.66
CA ASN A 405 -3.64 -26.08 -9.12
C ASN A 405 -3.22 -26.68 -10.47
N THR A 406 -3.88 -26.29 -11.55
CA THR A 406 -3.64 -26.80 -12.89
C THR A 406 -2.91 -25.77 -13.76
N GLU A 407 -2.26 -26.24 -14.84
CA GLU A 407 -1.61 -25.35 -15.81
C GLU A 407 -2.62 -24.43 -16.49
N GLU A 408 -3.82 -24.92 -16.80
CA GLU A 408 -4.90 -24.12 -17.39
C GLU A 408 -5.31 -22.96 -16.44
N ALA A 409 -5.42 -23.22 -15.14
CA ALA A 409 -5.72 -22.19 -14.14
C ALA A 409 -4.62 -21.13 -14.04
N PHE A 410 -3.37 -21.54 -14.18
CA PHE A 410 -2.23 -20.62 -14.20
C PHE A 410 -2.17 -19.79 -15.49
N GLU A 411 -2.40 -20.39 -16.66
CA GLU A 411 -2.40 -19.69 -17.93
C GLU A 411 -3.45 -18.56 -17.99
N GLU A 412 -4.59 -18.72 -17.31
CA GLU A 412 -5.60 -17.66 -17.19
C GLU A 412 -5.04 -16.42 -16.48
N LEU A 413 -4.15 -16.57 -15.47
CA LEU A 413 -3.48 -15.45 -14.84
C LEU A 413 -2.54 -14.71 -15.80
N CYS A 414 -1.84 -15.42 -16.67
CA CYS A 414 -0.92 -14.83 -17.64
C CYS A 414 -1.66 -14.03 -18.75
N LEU A 415 -2.98 -14.20 -18.87
CA LEU A 415 -3.83 -13.44 -19.79
C LEU A 415 -4.25 -12.06 -19.26
N ILE A 416 -3.65 -11.56 -18.17
CA ILE A 416 -3.87 -10.20 -17.67
C ILE A 416 -3.41 -9.19 -18.74
N ASN A 417 -4.24 -9.02 -19.75
CA ASN A 417 -4.03 -8.05 -20.82
C ASN A 417 -5.16 -7.01 -20.73
N PRO A 418 -4.89 -5.75 -20.38
CA PRO A 418 -5.88 -4.70 -20.47
C PRO A 418 -6.25 -4.54 -21.95
N ARG A 419 -7.47 -4.99 -22.30
CA ARG A 419 -8.04 -4.77 -23.62
C ARG A 419 -8.46 -3.32 -23.82
#